data_36873f31c8dea6aa69411c033654778d
#
_entry.id   36873f31c8dea6aa69411c033654778d
#
_cell.length_a   1.000
_cell.length_b   1.000
_cell.length_c   1.000
_cell.angle_alpha   90.00
_cell.angle_beta   90.00
_cell.angle_gamma   90.00
#
_symmetry.space_group_name_H-M   'P 1'
#
loop_
_entity.id
_entity.type
_entity.pdbx_description
1 polymer ?
#
loop_
_entity_poly.entity_id
_entity_poly.type
_entity_poly.pdbx_seq_one_letter_code
_entity_poly.pdbx_strand_id
1 'polypeptide(L)'
;MIDWERIEDLRREVGHKDFADVVALFFEEIDSSLPGSLDLTEPDEIRDLLHFIRGSALNLGFFELARLCEPDFFTMETGLSVEKIRPYFERLRRSYERAKAVYFRM
;
A
#
# COMPACT_ATOMS: atom_id res chain seq x y z
N MET A 1 4.33 -8.13 6.32
CA MET A 1 4.31 -8.04 7.79
C MET A 1 3.30 -7.02 8.23
N ILE A 2 2.47 -7.35 9.21
CA ILE A 2 1.37 -6.51 9.69
C ILE A 2 1.63 -6.10 11.13
N ASP A 3 1.47 -4.81 11.40
CA ASP A 3 1.53 -4.29 12.77
C ASP A 3 0.14 -4.38 13.41
N TRP A 4 -0.08 -5.43 14.20
CA TRP A 4 -1.35 -5.67 14.88
C TRP A 4 -1.66 -4.61 15.92
N GLU A 5 -0.62 -4.05 16.54
CA GLU A 5 -0.76 -2.98 17.51
C GLU A 5 -1.34 -1.72 16.87
N ARG A 6 -0.86 -1.37 15.65
CA ARG A 6 -1.41 -0.26 14.90
C ARG A 6 -2.86 -0.49 14.52
N ILE A 7 -3.22 -1.72 14.14
CA ILE A 7 -4.61 -2.07 13.81
C ILE A 7 -5.51 -1.90 15.03
N GLU A 8 -5.07 -2.34 16.21
CA GLU A 8 -5.82 -2.17 17.44
C GLU A 8 -5.98 -0.70 17.82
N ASP A 9 -4.93 0.10 17.62
CA ASP A 9 -5.01 1.55 17.86
C ASP A 9 -6.02 2.20 16.93
N LEU A 10 -6.01 1.86 15.65
CA LEU A 10 -6.97 2.38 14.69
C LEU A 10 -8.39 1.98 15.06
N ARG A 11 -8.59 0.73 15.47
CA ARG A 11 -9.89 0.25 15.92
C ARG A 11 -10.40 1.05 17.10
N ARG A 12 -9.54 1.38 18.07
CA ARG A 12 -9.91 2.19 19.24
C ARG A 12 -10.22 3.62 18.86
N GLU A 13 -9.45 4.20 17.94
CA GLU A 13 -9.64 5.60 17.51
C GLU A 13 -10.98 5.82 16.83
N VAL A 14 -11.41 4.88 15.97
CA VAL A 14 -12.62 5.04 15.16
C VAL A 14 -13.82 4.23 15.67
N GLY A 15 -13.61 3.32 16.62
CA GLY A 15 -14.66 2.43 17.13
C GLY A 15 -14.89 1.21 16.24
N HIS A 16 -15.45 0.15 16.82
CA HIS A 16 -15.64 -1.13 16.12
C HIS A 16 -16.54 -1.00 14.88
N LYS A 17 -17.59 -0.19 14.99
CA LYS A 17 -18.57 -0.03 13.92
C LYS A 17 -17.95 0.64 12.70
N ASP A 18 -17.15 1.67 12.91
CA ASP A 18 -16.58 2.46 11.84
C ASP A 18 -15.27 1.89 11.34
N PHE A 19 -14.62 1.04 12.13
CA PHE A 19 -13.32 0.44 11.77
C PHE A 19 -13.41 -0.35 10.46
N ALA A 20 -14.41 -1.20 10.32
CA ALA A 20 -14.59 -2.01 9.11
C ALA A 20 -14.83 -1.13 7.89
N ASP A 21 -15.59 -0.04 8.05
CA ASP A 21 -15.84 0.89 6.94
C ASP A 21 -14.59 1.64 6.52
N VAL A 22 -13.79 2.07 7.49
CA VAL A 22 -12.53 2.77 7.22
C VAL A 22 -11.54 1.84 6.47
N VAL A 23 -11.41 0.61 6.93
CA VAL A 23 -10.51 -0.37 6.30
C VAL A 23 -11.00 -0.70 4.89
N ALA A 24 -12.30 -0.90 4.71
CA ALA A 24 -12.87 -1.16 3.40
C ALA A 24 -12.59 -0.02 2.42
N LEU A 25 -12.66 1.22 2.90
CA LEU A 25 -12.35 2.39 2.08
C LEU A 25 -10.89 2.40 1.63
N PHE A 26 -9.95 2.12 2.54
CA PHE A 26 -8.53 2.03 2.17
C PHE A 26 -8.30 0.95 1.11
N PHE A 27 -8.90 -0.23 1.28
CA PHE A 27 -8.75 -1.31 0.32
C PHE A 27 -9.35 -0.93 -1.04
N GLU A 28 -10.53 -0.32 -1.05
CA GLU A 28 -11.17 0.13 -2.27
C GLU A 28 -10.30 1.12 -3.03
N GLU A 29 -9.73 2.09 -2.34
CA GLU A 29 -8.88 3.10 -2.96
C GLU A 29 -7.58 2.50 -3.51
N ILE A 30 -6.94 1.59 -2.77
CA ILE A 30 -5.73 0.92 -3.24
C ILE A 30 -6.06 0.01 -4.43
N ASP A 31 -7.13 -0.76 -4.35
CA ASP A 31 -7.55 -1.65 -5.43
C ASP A 31 -7.85 -0.87 -6.72
N SER A 32 -8.41 0.33 -6.59
CA SER A 32 -8.71 1.19 -7.73
C SER A 32 -7.45 1.81 -8.35
N SER A 33 -6.41 2.00 -7.55
CA SER A 33 -5.19 2.70 -7.98
C SER A 33 -4.17 1.76 -8.62
N LEU A 34 -4.02 0.54 -8.10
CA LEU A 34 -2.96 -0.38 -8.53
C LEU A 34 -3.06 -0.84 -9.98
N PRO A 35 -4.23 -1.16 -10.54
CA PRO A 35 -4.31 -1.57 -11.94
C PRO A 35 -3.76 -0.54 -12.91
N GLY A 36 -4.01 0.75 -12.66
CA GLY A 36 -3.51 1.84 -13.50
C GLY A 36 -2.02 2.10 -13.34
N SER A 37 -1.40 1.63 -12.25
CA SER A 37 0.01 1.88 -11.96
C SER A 37 0.95 1.22 -12.96
N LEU A 38 0.50 0.15 -13.62
CA LEU A 38 1.33 -0.56 -14.60
C LEU A 38 1.64 0.28 -15.84
N ASP A 39 0.81 1.28 -16.11
CA ASP A 39 0.97 2.17 -17.26
C ASP A 39 1.59 3.51 -16.90
N LEU A 40 1.89 3.74 -15.62
CA LEU A 40 2.47 5.00 -15.18
C LEU A 40 3.93 5.10 -15.60
N THR A 41 4.27 6.19 -16.27
CA THR A 41 5.64 6.52 -16.67
C THR A 41 6.07 7.90 -16.18
N GLU A 42 5.11 8.75 -15.80
CA GLU A 42 5.40 10.09 -15.31
C GLU A 42 5.89 10.04 -13.85
N PRO A 43 7.08 10.58 -13.55
CA PRO A 43 7.64 10.51 -12.20
C PRO A 43 6.74 11.10 -11.12
N ASP A 44 6.05 12.21 -11.41
CA ASP A 44 5.19 12.85 -10.42
C ASP A 44 3.96 12.00 -10.09
N GLU A 45 3.37 11.34 -11.10
CA GLU A 45 2.23 10.45 -10.89
C GLU A 45 2.63 9.23 -10.07
N ILE A 46 3.81 8.68 -10.35
CA ILE A 46 4.34 7.54 -9.59
C ILE A 46 4.58 7.95 -8.14
N ARG A 47 5.21 9.09 -7.92
CA ARG A 47 5.48 9.60 -6.58
C ARG A 47 4.19 9.81 -5.79
N ASP A 48 3.19 10.40 -6.40
CA ASP A 48 1.90 10.67 -5.75
C ASP A 48 1.19 9.37 -5.38
N LEU A 49 1.20 8.38 -6.27
CA LEU A 49 0.61 7.08 -6.01
C LEU A 49 1.32 6.37 -4.86
N LEU A 50 2.66 6.34 -4.88
CA LEU A 50 3.43 5.70 -3.81
C LEU A 50 3.21 6.38 -2.46
N HIS A 51 3.14 7.71 -2.45
CA HIS A 51 2.85 8.46 -1.23
C HIS A 51 1.48 8.10 -0.66
N PHE A 52 0.46 8.01 -1.52
CA PHE A 52 -0.88 7.62 -1.12
C PHE A 52 -0.91 6.20 -0.54
N ILE A 53 -0.32 5.23 -1.25
CA ILE A 53 -0.30 3.83 -0.80
C ILE A 53 0.48 3.71 0.51
N ARG A 54 1.61 4.40 0.63
CA ARG A 54 2.41 4.40 1.85
C ARG A 54 1.61 4.90 3.06
N GLY A 55 0.93 6.04 2.90
CA GLY A 55 0.09 6.58 3.97
C GLY A 55 -1.00 5.61 4.41
N SER A 56 -1.68 5.02 3.44
CA SER A 56 -2.72 4.02 3.72
C SER A 56 -2.16 2.79 4.41
N ALA A 57 -1.00 2.30 3.94
CA ALA A 57 -0.34 1.14 4.52
C ALA A 57 0.07 1.39 5.97
N LEU A 58 0.60 2.58 6.27
CA LEU A 58 0.97 2.94 7.63
C LEU A 58 -0.26 2.96 8.55
N ASN A 59 -1.38 3.47 8.06
CA ASN A 59 -2.62 3.48 8.85
C ASN A 59 -3.15 2.07 9.10
N LEU A 60 -2.97 1.16 8.16
CA LEU A 60 -3.42 -0.23 8.28
C LEU A 60 -2.41 -1.13 8.99
N GLY A 61 -1.22 -0.63 9.32
CA GLY A 61 -0.16 -1.43 9.91
C GLY A 61 0.53 -2.38 8.94
N PHE A 62 0.46 -2.11 7.64
CA PHE A 62 1.08 -2.91 6.59
C PHE A 62 2.50 -2.42 6.35
N PHE A 63 3.43 -2.77 7.23
CA PHE A 63 4.78 -2.21 7.24
C PHE A 63 5.61 -2.59 6.02
N GLU A 64 5.50 -3.83 5.54
CA GLU A 64 6.23 -4.24 4.35
C GLU A 64 5.79 -3.41 3.13
N LEU A 65 4.48 -3.25 2.96
CA LEU A 65 3.94 -2.44 1.87
C LEU A 65 4.41 -0.99 1.97
N ALA A 66 4.35 -0.41 3.16
CA ALA A 66 4.80 0.96 3.38
C ALA A 66 6.27 1.13 3.03
N ARG A 67 7.11 0.16 3.40
CA ARG A 67 8.54 0.19 3.10
C ARG A 67 8.80 0.14 1.60
N LEU A 68 8.08 -0.70 0.87
CA LEU A 68 8.21 -0.79 -0.58
C LEU A 68 7.86 0.52 -1.27
N CYS A 69 7.01 1.34 -0.65
CA CYS A 69 6.57 2.61 -1.21
C CYS A 69 7.48 3.79 -0.86
N GLU A 70 8.55 3.58 -0.08
CA GLU A 70 9.48 4.66 0.23
C GLU A 70 10.21 5.11 -1.04
N PRO A 71 10.38 6.43 -1.26
CA PRO A 71 11.03 6.94 -2.46
C PRO A 71 12.43 6.37 -2.69
N ASP A 72 13.21 6.24 -1.62
CA ASP A 72 14.56 5.68 -1.71
C ASP A 72 14.55 4.22 -2.14
N PHE A 73 13.59 3.45 -1.64
CA PHE A 73 13.44 2.05 -2.02
C PHE A 73 13.07 1.92 -3.50
N PHE A 74 12.11 2.74 -3.96
CA PHE A 74 11.71 2.75 -5.37
C PHE A 74 12.89 3.06 -6.28
N THR A 75 13.66 4.11 -5.94
CA THR A 75 14.81 4.52 -6.72
C THR A 75 15.89 3.42 -6.77
N MET A 76 16.17 2.81 -5.63
CA MET A 76 17.15 1.73 -5.53
C MET A 76 16.74 0.51 -6.34
N GLU A 77 15.47 0.10 -6.24
CA GLU A 77 14.95 -1.11 -6.87
C GLU A 77 14.83 -0.95 -8.39
N THR A 78 14.45 0.22 -8.87
CA THR A 78 14.20 0.43 -10.30
C THR A 78 15.33 1.13 -11.05
N GLY A 79 16.21 1.84 -10.33
CA GLY A 79 17.24 2.66 -10.96
C GLY A 79 16.64 3.69 -11.91
N LEU A 80 15.37 4.05 -11.73
CA LEU A 80 14.60 4.93 -12.61
C LEU A 80 14.47 4.39 -14.04
N SER A 81 14.66 3.08 -14.21
CA SER A 81 14.51 2.41 -15.50
C SER A 81 13.05 2.02 -15.72
N VAL A 82 12.50 2.41 -16.85
CA VAL A 82 11.12 2.08 -17.22
C VAL A 82 10.89 0.57 -17.22
N GLU A 83 11.89 -0.20 -17.66
CA GLU A 83 11.80 -1.66 -17.72
C GLU A 83 11.64 -2.31 -16.33
N LYS A 84 12.14 -1.67 -15.28
CA LYS A 84 12.08 -2.18 -13.92
C LYS A 84 10.87 -1.69 -13.13
N ILE A 85 10.14 -0.72 -13.66
CA ILE A 85 8.95 -0.17 -12.98
C ILE A 85 7.84 -1.20 -12.90
N ARG A 86 7.54 -1.92 -13.98
CA ARG A 86 6.48 -2.93 -13.97
C ARG A 86 6.75 -4.06 -12.97
N PRO A 87 7.95 -4.68 -12.94
CA PRO A 87 8.25 -5.69 -11.91
C PRO A 87 8.16 -5.14 -10.49
N TYR A 88 8.54 -3.88 -10.29
CA TYR A 88 8.42 -3.23 -8.98
C TYR A 88 6.95 -3.14 -8.55
N PHE A 89 6.05 -2.68 -9.41
CA PHE A 89 4.63 -2.59 -9.09
C PHE A 89 3.97 -3.95 -8.92
N GLU A 90 4.42 -4.97 -9.64
CA GLU A 90 3.94 -6.34 -9.42
C GLU A 90 4.34 -6.86 -8.03
N ARG A 91 5.56 -6.56 -7.60
CA ARG A 91 6.03 -6.90 -6.25
C ARG A 91 5.21 -6.17 -5.18
N LEU A 92 4.94 -4.89 -5.41
CA LEU A 92 4.13 -4.07 -4.51
C LEU A 92 2.72 -4.62 -4.39
N ARG A 93 2.11 -5.01 -5.51
CA ARG A 93 0.79 -5.63 -5.53
C ARG A 93 0.78 -6.94 -4.74
N ARG A 94 1.78 -7.79 -4.91
CA ARG A 94 1.86 -9.06 -4.18
C ARG A 94 1.95 -8.82 -2.67
N SER A 95 2.73 -7.84 -2.24
CA SER A 95 2.81 -7.49 -0.82
C SER A 95 1.46 -7.04 -0.28
N TYR A 96 0.77 -6.19 -1.02
CA TYR A 96 -0.55 -5.71 -0.66
C TYR A 96 -1.56 -6.87 -0.57
N GLU A 97 -1.60 -7.74 -1.57
CA GLU A 97 -2.55 -8.85 -1.58
C GLU A 97 -2.31 -9.84 -0.44
N ARG A 98 -1.04 -10.09 -0.10
CA ARG A 98 -0.71 -10.93 1.06
C ARG A 98 -1.17 -10.31 2.36
N ALA A 99 -0.92 -9.02 2.56
CA ALA A 99 -1.33 -8.31 3.77
C ALA A 99 -2.86 -8.29 3.90
N LYS A 100 -3.55 -8.02 2.80
CA LYS A 100 -5.00 -8.01 2.74
C LYS A 100 -5.59 -9.38 3.10
N ALA A 101 -5.01 -10.45 2.55
CA ALA A 101 -5.47 -11.81 2.84
C ALA A 101 -5.30 -12.17 4.31
N VAL A 102 -4.17 -11.80 4.91
CA VAL A 102 -3.94 -12.01 6.34
C VAL A 102 -4.94 -11.23 7.17
N TYR A 103 -5.21 -9.98 6.80
CA TYR A 103 -6.19 -9.15 7.48
C TYR A 103 -7.57 -9.81 7.51
N PHE A 104 -8.02 -10.37 6.40
CA PHE A 104 -9.34 -10.99 6.31
C PHE A 104 -9.46 -12.32 7.07
N ARG A 105 -8.35 -12.86 7.58
CA ARG A 105 -8.37 -14.07 8.41
C ARG A 105 -8.55 -13.77 9.90
N MET A 106 -8.58 -12.51 10.27
CA MET A 106 -8.71 -12.09 11.68
C MET A 106 -10.10 -12.45 12.26
#